data_354253ed994800f32ac37779d4ec5661
#
_entry.id   354253ed994800f32ac37779d4ec5661
#
_cell.length_a   1.000
_cell.length_b   1.000
_cell.length_c   1.000
_cell.angle_alpha   90.00
_cell.angle_beta   90.00
_cell.angle_gamma   90.00
#
_symmetry.space_group_name_H-M   'P 1'
#
loop_
_entity.id
_entity.type
_entity.pdbx_description
1 polymer ?
#
loop_
_entity_poly.entity_id
_entity_poly.type
_entity_poly.pdbx_seq_one_letter_code
_entity_poly.pdbx_strand_id
1 'polypeptide(L)'
;MGTTERIFEMMKHLCQVRHATMPELAEKFGVSVRTIKRDIDELGYLIPLEIKTGRYEGGVYVMKGYKWDKAYMSADDVALLIKIKKVGEKKERLVFEGDELSRLERIISTYSLPQ
;
A
#
# COMPACT_ATOMS: atom_id res chain seq x y z
N MET A 1 21.70 -10.56 -6.68
CA MET A 1 20.24 -10.49 -6.60
C MET A 1 19.62 -10.94 -7.92
N GLY A 2 18.73 -11.90 -7.89
CA GLY A 2 18.02 -12.34 -9.11
C GLY A 2 16.95 -11.36 -9.52
N THR A 3 16.43 -11.52 -10.75
CA THR A 3 15.42 -10.62 -11.31
C THR A 3 14.14 -10.58 -10.46
N THR A 4 13.63 -11.73 -10.07
CA THR A 4 12.40 -11.80 -9.25
C THR A 4 12.59 -11.12 -7.90
N GLU A 5 13.70 -11.38 -7.25
CA GLU A 5 14.04 -10.74 -5.97
C GLU A 5 14.18 -9.23 -6.12
N ARG A 6 14.82 -8.79 -7.20
CA ARG A 6 14.98 -7.36 -7.47
C ARG A 6 13.64 -6.66 -7.68
N ILE A 7 12.73 -7.27 -8.46
CA ILE A 7 11.40 -6.71 -8.70
C ILE A 7 10.61 -6.64 -7.39
N PHE A 8 10.69 -7.65 -6.55
CA PHE A 8 10.02 -7.64 -5.24
C PHE A 8 10.56 -6.54 -4.33
N GLU A 9 11.89 -6.39 -4.25
CA GLU A 9 12.50 -5.33 -3.46
C GLU A 9 12.17 -3.94 -4.02
N MET A 10 12.11 -3.82 -5.34
CA MET A 10 11.70 -2.58 -6.01
C MET A 10 10.25 -2.21 -5.67
N MET A 11 9.36 -3.19 -5.66
CA MET A 11 7.96 -2.99 -5.27
C MET A 11 7.86 -2.44 -3.85
N LYS A 12 8.57 -3.06 -2.90
CA LYS A 12 8.57 -2.60 -1.51
C LYS A 12 9.10 -1.18 -1.39
N HIS A 13 10.21 -0.90 -2.07
CA HIS A 13 10.82 0.42 -2.06
C HIS A 13 9.89 1.49 -2.63
N LEU A 14 9.30 1.23 -3.80
CA LEU A 14 8.39 2.19 -4.45
C LEU A 14 7.14 2.44 -3.61
N CYS A 15 6.58 1.40 -3.00
CA CYS A 15 5.42 1.58 -2.13
C CYS A 15 5.74 2.39 -0.87
N GLN A 16 7.02 2.41 -0.46
CA GLN A 16 7.48 3.20 0.66
C GLN A 16 7.74 4.66 0.27
N VAL A 17 8.52 4.88 -0.80
CA VAL A 17 8.90 6.24 -1.22
C VAL A 17 7.86 6.91 -2.12
N ARG A 18 6.99 6.15 -2.74
CA ARG A 18 5.88 6.57 -3.61
C ARG A 18 6.30 7.09 -4.98
N HIS A 19 7.52 7.57 -5.15
CA HIS A 19 8.05 8.09 -6.39
C HIS A 19 9.56 7.90 -6.44
N ALA A 20 10.08 7.51 -7.60
CA ALA A 20 11.52 7.45 -7.85
C ALA A 20 11.79 7.64 -9.34
N THR A 21 12.95 8.18 -9.68
CA THR A 21 13.38 8.28 -11.06
C THR A 21 14.05 6.99 -11.51
N MET A 22 14.10 6.75 -12.81
CA MET A 22 14.78 5.56 -13.34
C MET A 22 16.27 5.53 -12.97
N PRO A 23 17.03 6.64 -13.06
CA PRO A 23 18.42 6.65 -12.61
C PRO A 23 18.60 6.35 -11.12
N GLU A 24 17.70 6.87 -10.26
CA GLU A 24 17.74 6.59 -8.83
C GLU A 24 17.58 5.09 -8.56
N LEU A 25 16.64 4.46 -9.25
CA LEU A 25 16.41 3.02 -9.11
C LEU A 25 17.60 2.21 -9.65
N ALA A 26 18.17 2.64 -10.78
CA ALA A 26 19.34 1.98 -11.36
C ALA A 26 20.52 2.00 -10.38
N GLU A 27 20.76 3.14 -9.76
CA GLU A 27 21.82 3.29 -8.77
C GLU A 27 21.56 2.43 -7.54
N LYS A 28 20.34 2.47 -7.01
CA LYS A 28 19.98 1.72 -5.81
C LYS A 28 20.15 0.20 -6.00
N PHE A 29 19.75 -0.31 -7.16
CA PHE A 29 19.76 -1.74 -7.42
C PHE A 29 21.02 -2.23 -8.19
N GLY A 30 21.91 -1.32 -8.55
CA GLY A 30 23.16 -1.68 -9.22
C GLY A 30 22.98 -2.25 -10.61
N VAL A 31 21.98 -1.79 -11.35
CA VAL A 31 21.67 -2.24 -12.71
C VAL A 31 21.53 -1.04 -13.65
N SER A 32 21.43 -1.32 -14.95
CA SER A 32 21.25 -0.25 -15.94
C SER A 32 19.81 0.31 -15.91
N VAL A 33 19.66 1.54 -16.42
CA VAL A 33 18.34 2.14 -16.60
C VAL A 33 17.46 1.27 -17.49
N ARG A 34 18.05 0.64 -18.52
CA ARG A 34 17.32 -0.27 -19.40
C ARG A 34 16.73 -1.44 -18.63
N THR A 35 17.49 -2.02 -17.71
CA THR A 35 17.01 -3.11 -16.85
C THR A 35 15.90 -2.62 -15.95
N ILE A 36 16.04 -1.43 -15.37
CA ILE A 36 14.99 -0.83 -14.54
C ILE A 36 13.69 -0.64 -15.32
N LYS A 37 13.76 -0.12 -16.55
CA LYS A 37 12.57 0.06 -17.38
C LYS A 37 11.86 -1.26 -17.63
N ARG A 38 12.62 -2.32 -17.89
CA ARG A 38 12.07 -3.67 -18.08
C ARG A 38 11.39 -4.16 -16.80
N ASP A 39 12.05 -3.99 -15.67
CA ASP A 39 11.50 -4.41 -14.37
C ASP A 39 10.23 -3.63 -14.02
N ILE A 40 10.19 -2.34 -14.32
CA ILE A 40 9.01 -1.50 -14.09
C ILE A 40 7.83 -1.94 -14.96
N ASP A 41 8.09 -2.32 -16.22
CA ASP A 41 7.05 -2.87 -17.08
C ASP A 41 6.42 -4.12 -16.46
N GLU A 42 7.25 -5.02 -15.94
CA GLU A 42 6.77 -6.23 -15.24
C GLU A 42 6.00 -5.87 -13.99
N LEU A 43 6.55 -4.96 -13.19
CA LEU A 43 5.94 -4.54 -11.92
C LEU A 43 4.58 -3.88 -12.16
N GLY A 44 4.41 -3.17 -13.27
CA GLY A 44 3.15 -2.52 -13.62
C GLY A 44 1.98 -3.47 -13.81
N TYR A 45 2.23 -4.76 -14.05
CA TYR A 45 1.18 -5.77 -14.09
C TYR A 45 0.74 -6.21 -12.69
N LEU A 46 1.55 -5.93 -11.67
CA LEU A 46 1.30 -6.39 -10.29
C LEU A 46 0.74 -5.28 -9.41
N ILE A 47 1.21 -4.04 -9.60
CA ILE A 47 0.77 -2.90 -8.80
C ILE A 47 0.47 -1.71 -9.71
N PRO A 48 -0.43 -0.80 -9.31
CA PRO A 48 -0.78 0.35 -10.12
C PRO A 48 0.33 1.42 -10.09
N LEU A 49 0.97 1.59 -11.24
CA LEU A 49 2.04 2.57 -11.42
C LEU A 49 1.66 3.58 -12.48
N GLU A 50 2.14 4.81 -12.33
CA GLU A 50 2.09 5.83 -13.36
C GLU A 50 3.51 6.22 -13.72
N ILE A 51 3.82 6.21 -15.02
CA ILE A 51 5.14 6.61 -15.51
C ILE A 51 5.01 7.95 -16.18
N LYS A 52 5.78 8.93 -15.70
CA LYS A 52 5.83 10.27 -16.29
C LYS A 52 7.16 10.48 -16.96
N THR A 53 7.15 11.21 -18.08
CA THR A 53 8.35 11.64 -18.76
C THR A 53 8.55 13.12 -18.49
N GLY A 54 9.80 13.60 -18.60
CA GLY A 54 10.11 14.99 -18.39
C GLY A 54 11.29 15.19 -17.46
N ARG A 55 11.85 16.38 -17.52
CA ARG A 55 13.07 16.71 -16.81
C ARG A 55 12.89 16.84 -15.29
N TYR A 56 11.73 17.37 -14.88
CA TYR A 56 11.48 17.67 -13.46
C TYR A 56 10.46 16.74 -12.81
N GLU A 57 9.52 16.20 -13.59
CA GLU A 57 8.46 15.36 -13.08
C GLU A 57 8.57 13.91 -13.51
N GLY A 58 9.65 13.57 -14.26
CA GLY A 58 9.85 12.22 -14.77
C GLY A 58 10.07 11.21 -13.68
N GLY A 59 9.69 9.96 -13.95
CA GLY A 59 9.88 8.85 -13.02
C GLY A 59 8.67 7.96 -12.88
N VAL A 60 8.73 7.10 -11.88
CA VAL A 60 7.68 6.13 -11.57
C VAL A 60 6.96 6.56 -10.31
N TYR A 61 5.64 6.61 -10.38
CA TYR A 61 4.78 6.99 -9.26
C TYR A 61 3.86 5.82 -8.92
N VAL A 62 3.76 5.49 -7.64
CA VAL A 62 2.75 4.55 -7.17
C VAL A 62 1.43 5.31 -7.06
N MET A 63 0.36 4.75 -7.62
CA MET A 63 -0.94 5.41 -7.62
C MET A 63 -1.40 5.70 -6.19
N LYS A 64 -2.00 6.87 -6.02
CA LYS A 64 -2.46 7.34 -4.72
C LYS A 64 -3.38 6.34 -4.05
N GLY A 65 -3.12 6.06 -2.78
CA GLY A 65 -3.94 5.16 -1.98
C GLY A 65 -3.51 3.70 -2.02
N TYR A 66 -2.68 3.29 -2.97
CA TYR A 66 -2.25 1.90 -3.04
C TYR A 66 -1.19 1.58 -1.98
N LYS A 67 -1.36 0.42 -1.31
CA LYS A 67 -0.40 -0.13 -0.34
C LYS A 67 -0.37 -1.64 -0.52
N TRP A 68 0.76 -2.19 -0.89
CA TRP A 68 0.89 -3.61 -1.23
C TRP A 68 0.83 -4.54 -0.01
N ASP A 69 1.32 -4.07 1.13
CA ASP A 69 1.53 -4.87 2.33
C ASP A 69 0.38 -4.79 3.33
N LYS A 70 -0.72 -4.15 2.96
CA LYS A 70 -1.85 -3.93 3.87
C LYS A 70 -3.16 -4.31 3.22
N ALA A 71 -3.96 -5.07 3.95
CA ALA A 71 -5.34 -5.29 3.58
C ALA A 71 -6.13 -3.99 3.82
N TYR A 72 -7.02 -3.67 2.89
CA TYR A 72 -7.90 -2.52 3.05
C TYR A 72 -9.16 -2.93 3.78
N MET A 73 -9.58 -2.11 4.71
CA MET A 73 -10.89 -2.27 5.34
C MET A 73 -11.97 -1.75 4.43
N SER A 74 -13.15 -2.35 4.51
CA SER A 74 -14.32 -1.81 3.80
C SER A 74 -14.73 -0.47 4.44
N ALA A 75 -15.52 0.31 3.69
CA ALA A 75 -16.03 1.58 4.22
C ALA A 75 -16.87 1.36 5.48
N ASP A 76 -17.62 0.27 5.54
CA ASP A 76 -18.44 -0.06 6.71
C ASP A 76 -17.59 -0.41 7.93
N ASP A 77 -16.48 -1.13 7.73
CA ASP A 77 -15.55 -1.43 8.81
C ASP A 77 -14.90 -0.15 9.37
N VAL A 78 -14.48 0.75 8.48
CA VAL A 78 -13.92 2.04 8.90
C VAL A 78 -14.96 2.87 9.66
N ALA A 79 -16.21 2.90 9.16
CA ALA A 79 -17.29 3.63 9.83
C ALA A 79 -17.53 3.12 11.24
N LEU A 80 -17.48 1.81 11.44
CA LEU A 80 -17.64 1.20 12.77
C LEU A 80 -16.51 1.65 13.70
N LEU A 81 -15.27 1.61 13.26
CA LEU A 81 -14.12 2.02 14.07
C LEU A 81 -14.20 3.52 14.42
N ILE A 82 -14.64 4.34 13.49
CA ILE A 82 -14.85 5.76 13.74
C ILE A 82 -15.93 5.99 14.79
N LYS A 83 -17.04 5.23 14.70
CA LYS A 83 -18.12 5.28 15.71
C LYS A 83 -17.57 4.97 17.10
N ILE A 84 -16.80 3.90 17.24
CA ILE A 84 -16.21 3.48 18.51
C ILE A 84 -15.30 4.59 19.05
N LYS A 85 -14.46 5.15 18.21
CA LYS A 85 -13.54 6.23 18.57
C LYS A 85 -14.32 7.45 19.11
N LYS A 86 -15.35 7.87 18.39
CA LYS A 86 -16.16 9.04 18.80
C LYS A 86 -16.87 8.82 20.12
N VAL A 87 -17.42 7.62 20.34
CA VAL A 87 -18.07 7.28 21.59
C VAL A 87 -17.07 7.34 22.75
N GLY A 88 -15.86 6.82 22.54
CA GLY A 88 -14.79 6.89 23.54
C GLY A 88 -14.34 8.31 23.85
N GLU A 89 -14.21 9.16 22.85
CA GLU A 89 -13.83 10.56 23.01
C GLU A 89 -14.85 11.34 23.84
N LYS A 90 -16.12 11.07 23.62
CA LYS A 90 -17.23 11.73 24.33
C LYS A 90 -17.55 11.09 25.66
N LYS A 91 -16.90 9.97 25.98
CA LYS A 91 -17.18 9.16 27.18
C LYS A 91 -18.65 8.73 27.28
N GLU A 92 -19.27 8.50 26.12
CA GLU A 92 -20.63 8.01 26.04
C GLU A 92 -20.67 6.49 26.16
N ARG A 93 -21.87 5.94 26.33
CA ARG A 93 -22.05 4.49 26.34
C ARG A 93 -22.02 3.94 24.92
N LEU A 94 -21.16 2.95 24.69
CA LEU A 94 -21.08 2.26 23.40
C LEU A 94 -22.22 1.26 23.28
N VAL A 95 -23.00 1.36 22.20
CA VAL A 95 -24.08 0.43 21.89
C VAL A 95 -23.88 -0.06 20.46
N PHE A 96 -23.78 -1.38 20.30
CA PHE A 96 -23.71 -1.98 18.98
C PHE A 96 -25.12 -2.23 18.43
N GLU A 97 -25.31 -1.91 17.16
CA GLU A 97 -26.56 -2.09 16.45
C GLU A 97 -26.37 -3.05 15.27
N GLY A 98 -27.40 -3.83 14.95
CA GLY A 98 -27.37 -4.76 13.83
C GLY A 98 -26.21 -5.74 13.90
N ASP A 99 -25.40 -5.77 12.86
CA ASP A 99 -24.26 -6.67 12.73
C ASP A 99 -22.93 -6.08 13.22
N GLU A 100 -22.98 -4.96 13.90
CA GLU A 100 -21.76 -4.24 14.30
C GLU A 100 -20.82 -5.06 15.18
N LEU A 101 -21.36 -5.80 16.14
CA LEU A 101 -20.55 -6.63 17.02
C LEU A 101 -19.86 -7.76 16.24
N SER A 102 -20.59 -8.42 15.35
CA SER A 102 -20.03 -9.47 14.49
C SER A 102 -18.95 -8.90 13.55
N ARG A 103 -19.18 -7.69 13.06
CA ARG A 103 -18.21 -6.98 12.21
C ARG A 103 -16.94 -6.66 12.98
N LEU A 104 -17.06 -6.21 14.22
CA LEU A 104 -15.90 -5.93 15.07
C LEU A 104 -15.11 -7.21 15.36
N GLU A 105 -15.79 -8.30 15.66
CA GLU A 105 -15.13 -9.59 15.88
C GLU A 105 -14.36 -10.06 14.66
N ARG A 106 -14.94 -9.87 13.47
CA ARG A 106 -14.27 -10.19 12.21
C ARG A 106 -13.04 -9.32 11.98
N ILE A 107 -13.10 -8.03 12.27
CA ILE A 107 -11.98 -7.11 12.17
C ILE A 107 -10.84 -7.56 13.06
N ILE A 108 -11.14 -7.87 14.31
CA ILE A 108 -10.16 -8.35 15.28
C ILE A 108 -9.47 -9.61 14.75
N SER A 109 -10.27 -10.58 14.29
CA SER A 109 -9.72 -11.83 13.75
C SER A 109 -8.85 -11.62 12.52
N THR A 110 -9.26 -10.72 11.62
CA THR A 110 -8.57 -10.48 10.35
C THR A 110 -7.20 -9.79 10.55
N TYR A 111 -7.14 -8.86 11.49
CA TYR A 111 -5.96 -8.01 11.67
C TYR A 111 -5.10 -8.39 12.88
N SER A 112 -5.47 -9.44 13.60
CA SER A 112 -4.66 -9.94 14.69
C SER A 112 -3.53 -10.81 14.16
N LEU A 113 -2.39 -10.78 14.85
CA LEU A 113 -1.29 -11.65 14.51
C LEU A 113 -1.66 -13.11 14.79
N PRO A 114 -1.17 -14.06 13.98
CA PRO A 114 -1.36 -15.48 14.25
C PRO A 114 -0.77 -15.85 15.63
N GLN A 115 -1.49 -16.68 16.35
CA GLN A 115 -1.03 -17.18 17.65
C GLN A 115 -0.52 -18.61 17.50
#